data_1c205596eb6e1adee00705848526c0c2
#
_entry.id   1c205596eb6e1adee00705848526c0c2
#
_cell.length_a   1.000
_cell.length_b   1.000
_cell.length_c   1.000
_cell.angle_alpha   90.00
_cell.angle_beta   90.00
_cell.angle_gamma   90.00
#
_symmetry.space_group_name_H-M   'P 1'
#
loop_
_entity.id
_entity.type
_entity.pdbx_description
1 polymer ?
#
loop_
_entity_poly.entity_id
_entity_poly.type
_entity_poly.pdbx_seq_one_letter_code
_entity_poly.pdbx_strand_id
1 'polypeptide(L)'
;DMESDDRMDGSPVLIGLLIFLVCCSAFFSASETALTSLSRIRLRNMVEENVKNADLIMRLLEDPNRLLSSILVGNNLVNNGASALTTTLAIQIFRGNSGGAGIATIVITVIILIFGEITPKTIAAQKAEKVALAVVKIISFCVLVFRPVVAVLNVVTGGLIRLLGCN
;
A
#
# COMPACT_ATOMS: atom_id res chain seq x y z
N ASP A 1 33.89 19.25 -9.89
CA ASP A 1 33.78 19.16 -8.42
C ASP A 1 32.44 19.67 -7.86
N MET A 2 31.76 20.59 -8.54
CA MET A 2 30.47 21.14 -8.12
C MET A 2 29.30 20.21 -8.48
N GLU A 3 29.45 19.39 -9.51
CA GLU A 3 28.44 18.42 -9.97
C GLU A 3 28.41 17.11 -9.13
N SER A 4 29.52 16.80 -8.45
CA SER A 4 29.60 15.65 -7.54
C SER A 4 29.00 15.94 -6.17
N ASP A 5 28.97 17.20 -5.75
CA ASP A 5 28.43 17.63 -4.46
C ASP A 5 26.89 17.67 -4.49
N ASP A 6 26.32 18.14 -5.61
CA ASP A 6 24.85 18.19 -5.81
C ASP A 6 24.20 16.78 -5.89
N ARG A 7 24.97 15.77 -6.32
CA ARG A 7 24.48 14.38 -6.37
C ARG A 7 24.56 13.65 -5.05
N MET A 8 25.46 14.06 -4.16
CA MET A 8 25.55 13.46 -2.80
C MET A 8 24.45 13.99 -1.90
N ASP A 9 23.99 15.21 -2.11
CA ASP A 9 22.89 15.82 -1.36
C ASP A 9 21.52 15.19 -1.68
N GLY A 10 21.36 14.60 -2.87
CA GLY A 10 20.12 13.94 -3.28
C GLY A 10 19.92 12.53 -2.67
N SER A 11 21.01 11.80 -2.35
CA SER A 11 20.92 10.42 -1.84
C SER A 11 20.21 10.29 -0.49
N PRO A 12 20.46 11.15 0.53
CA PRO A 12 19.74 11.09 1.79
C PRO A 12 18.23 11.37 1.63
N VAL A 13 17.87 12.30 0.73
CA VAL A 13 16.46 12.61 0.44
C VAL A 13 15.77 11.43 -0.22
N LEU A 14 16.42 10.77 -1.17
CA LEU A 14 15.89 9.56 -1.84
C LEU A 14 15.71 8.40 -0.87
N ILE A 15 16.66 8.18 0.04
CA ILE A 15 16.57 7.16 1.08
C ILE A 15 15.41 7.47 2.04
N GLY A 16 15.28 8.70 2.49
CA GLY A 16 14.18 9.13 3.35
C GLY A 16 12.82 8.96 2.69
N LEU A 17 12.71 9.32 1.42
CA LEU A 17 11.48 9.14 0.63
C LEU A 17 11.16 7.65 0.42
N LEU A 18 12.17 6.82 0.17
CA LEU A 18 12.01 5.37 0.04
C LEU A 18 11.51 4.74 1.34
N ILE A 19 12.06 5.12 2.49
CA ILE A 19 11.60 4.67 3.81
C ILE A 19 10.15 5.08 4.04
N PHE A 20 9.77 6.31 3.70
CA PHE A 20 8.39 6.79 3.77
C PHE A 20 7.44 5.94 2.91
N LEU A 21 7.82 5.65 1.67
CA LEU A 21 7.02 4.80 0.78
C LEU A 21 6.91 3.36 1.28
N VAL A 22 7.95 2.81 1.87
CA VAL A 22 7.91 1.47 2.51
C VAL A 22 6.93 1.47 3.69
N CYS A 23 6.93 2.51 4.52
CA CYS A 23 5.96 2.66 5.59
C CYS A 23 4.52 2.76 5.06
N CYS A 24 4.28 3.49 3.97
CA CYS A 24 2.99 3.56 3.31
C CYS A 24 2.57 2.20 2.73
N SER A 25 3.49 1.46 2.12
CA SER A 25 3.25 0.10 1.63
C SER A 25 2.86 -0.84 2.77
N ALA A 26 3.57 -0.78 3.89
CA ALA A 26 3.25 -1.54 5.10
C ALA A 26 1.84 -1.21 5.62
N PHE A 27 1.49 0.06 5.64
CA PHE A 27 0.16 0.54 6.03
C PHE A 27 -0.94 -0.03 5.13
N PHE A 28 -0.82 0.07 3.81
CA PHE A 28 -1.81 -0.46 2.88
C PHE A 28 -1.90 -1.99 2.94
N SER A 29 -0.78 -2.68 3.01
CA SER A 29 -0.73 -4.15 3.12
C SER A 29 -1.37 -4.66 4.42
N ALA A 30 -1.08 -4.02 5.55
CA ALA A 30 -1.69 -4.34 6.83
C ALA A 30 -3.20 -4.04 6.84
N SER A 31 -3.60 -2.91 6.25
CA SER A 31 -5.01 -2.50 6.16
C SER A 31 -5.84 -3.48 5.33
N GLU A 32 -5.34 -3.89 4.17
CA GLU A 32 -5.98 -4.89 3.32
C GLU A 32 -6.21 -6.19 4.08
N THR A 33 -5.16 -6.71 4.71
CA THR A 33 -5.22 -7.98 5.44
C THR A 33 -6.13 -7.91 6.66
N ALA A 34 -6.03 -6.84 7.46
CA ALA A 34 -6.85 -6.67 8.65
C ALA A 34 -8.35 -6.56 8.31
N LEU A 35 -8.69 -5.74 7.34
CA LEU A 35 -10.09 -5.51 6.95
C LEU A 35 -10.72 -6.73 6.27
N THR A 36 -9.95 -7.50 5.53
CA THR A 36 -10.43 -8.74 4.88
C THR A 36 -10.47 -9.94 5.83
N SER A 37 -9.63 -9.96 6.86
CA SER A 37 -9.57 -11.04 7.86
C SER A 37 -10.57 -10.89 8.99
N LEU A 38 -11.18 -9.71 9.12
CA LEU A 38 -12.11 -9.41 10.20
C LEU A 38 -13.46 -10.13 9.99
N SER A 39 -13.88 -10.94 10.98
CA SER A 39 -15.17 -11.60 10.95
C SER A 39 -16.33 -10.60 11.07
N ARG A 40 -17.36 -10.76 10.22
CA ARG A 40 -18.56 -9.91 10.26
C ARG A 40 -19.32 -10.06 11.60
N ILE A 41 -19.33 -11.26 12.16
CA ILE A 41 -19.98 -11.52 13.47
C ILE A 41 -19.26 -10.75 14.56
N ARG A 42 -17.93 -10.82 14.57
CA ARG A 42 -17.11 -10.10 15.53
C ARG A 42 -17.25 -8.58 15.38
N LEU A 43 -17.29 -8.08 14.15
CA LEU A 43 -17.52 -6.68 13.86
C LEU A 43 -18.88 -6.19 14.38
N ARG A 44 -19.95 -6.97 14.19
CA ARG A 44 -21.27 -6.66 14.76
C ARG A 44 -21.22 -6.53 16.27
N ASN A 45 -20.59 -7.48 16.95
CA ASN A 45 -20.44 -7.44 18.40
C ASN A 45 -19.70 -6.16 18.84
N MET A 46 -18.64 -5.79 18.14
CA MET A 46 -17.89 -4.56 18.40
C MET A 46 -18.75 -3.30 18.24
N VAL A 47 -19.64 -3.27 17.26
CA VAL A 47 -20.59 -2.17 17.06
C VAL A 47 -21.61 -2.12 18.20
N GLU A 48 -22.17 -3.27 18.59
CA GLU A 48 -23.10 -3.37 19.71
C GLU A 48 -22.47 -2.97 21.05
N GLU A 49 -21.21 -3.30 21.24
CA GLU A 49 -20.39 -2.89 22.39
C GLU A 49 -19.93 -1.42 22.33
N ASN A 50 -20.32 -0.68 21.31
CA ASN A 50 -19.89 0.72 21.07
C ASN A 50 -18.37 0.93 21.01
N VAL A 51 -17.65 -0.05 20.46
CA VAL A 51 -16.22 0.08 20.24
C VAL A 51 -15.94 1.22 19.25
N LYS A 52 -15.05 2.14 19.63
CA LYS A 52 -14.69 3.29 18.81
C LYS A 52 -14.21 2.86 17.42
N ASN A 53 -14.75 3.48 16.37
CA ASN A 53 -14.45 3.24 14.96
C ASN A 53 -15.00 1.91 14.38
N ALA A 54 -15.61 1.04 15.16
CA ALA A 54 -16.23 -0.20 14.66
C ALA A 54 -17.34 0.08 13.63
N ASP A 55 -18.15 1.10 13.87
CA ASP A 55 -19.19 1.55 12.95
C ASP A 55 -18.63 2.01 11.59
N LEU A 56 -17.49 2.71 11.62
CA LEU A 56 -16.80 3.14 10.40
C LEU A 56 -16.27 1.95 9.58
N ILE A 57 -15.74 0.93 10.22
CA ILE A 57 -15.34 -0.32 9.56
C ILE A 57 -16.56 -0.98 8.90
N MET A 58 -17.68 -1.05 9.60
CA MET A 58 -18.90 -1.65 9.07
C MET A 58 -19.39 -0.93 7.82
N ARG A 59 -19.38 0.41 7.81
CA ARG A 59 -19.74 1.22 6.63
C ARG A 59 -18.80 0.99 5.45
N LEU A 60 -17.50 0.88 5.69
CA LEU A 60 -16.53 0.61 4.62
C LEU A 60 -16.72 -0.78 4.03
N LEU A 61 -17.08 -1.77 4.83
CA LEU A 61 -17.32 -3.14 4.40
C LEU A 61 -18.70 -3.36 3.74
N GLU A 62 -19.59 -2.37 3.72
CA GLU A 62 -20.82 -2.39 2.93
C GLU A 62 -20.54 -2.43 1.43
N ASP A 63 -19.47 -1.78 0.97
CA ASP A 63 -18.98 -1.85 -0.42
C ASP A 63 -17.54 -2.35 -0.46
N PRO A 64 -17.35 -3.68 -0.37
CA PRO A 64 -16.01 -4.26 -0.33
C PRO A 64 -15.22 -4.03 -1.62
N ASN A 65 -15.88 -3.99 -2.77
CA ASN A 65 -15.21 -3.75 -4.05
C ASN A 65 -14.55 -2.36 -4.10
N ARG A 66 -15.26 -1.35 -3.65
CA ARG A 66 -14.76 0.02 -3.58
C ARG A 66 -13.60 0.16 -2.60
N LEU A 67 -13.74 -0.47 -1.43
CA LEU A 67 -12.69 -0.49 -0.40
C LEU A 67 -11.43 -1.15 -0.92
N LEU A 68 -11.54 -2.37 -1.44
CA LEU A 68 -10.39 -3.14 -1.94
C LEU A 68 -9.74 -2.48 -3.16
N SER A 69 -10.53 -1.94 -4.08
CA SER A 69 -10.00 -1.21 -5.23
C SER A 69 -9.22 0.04 -4.82
N SER A 70 -9.70 0.77 -3.82
CA SER A 70 -9.00 1.95 -3.29
C SER A 70 -7.67 1.59 -2.64
N ILE A 71 -7.64 0.53 -1.84
CA ILE A 71 -6.42 0.01 -1.21
C ILE A 71 -5.45 -0.48 -2.28
N LEU A 72 -5.93 -1.20 -3.28
CA LEU A 72 -5.12 -1.69 -4.40
C LEU A 72 -4.46 -0.55 -5.18
N VAL A 73 -5.20 0.50 -5.50
CA VAL A 73 -4.67 1.68 -6.18
C VAL A 73 -3.58 2.34 -5.35
N GLY A 74 -3.85 2.58 -4.07
CA GLY A 74 -2.88 3.18 -3.15
C GLY A 74 -1.62 2.33 -3.00
N ASN A 75 -1.78 1.04 -2.80
CA ASN A 75 -0.66 0.11 -2.65
C ASN A 75 0.20 0.02 -3.93
N ASN A 76 -0.43 -0.08 -5.09
CA ASN A 76 0.30 -0.12 -6.37
C ASN A 76 1.04 1.19 -6.65
N LEU A 77 0.42 2.33 -6.38
CA LEU A 77 1.06 3.63 -6.54
C LEU A 77 2.32 3.74 -5.67
N VAL A 78 2.22 3.35 -4.42
CA VAL A 78 3.34 3.36 -3.46
C VAL A 78 4.43 2.37 -3.88
N ASN A 79 4.07 1.15 -4.26
CA ASN A 79 5.03 0.13 -4.68
C ASN A 79 5.76 0.50 -5.97
N ASN A 80 5.08 1.07 -6.95
CA ASN A 80 5.69 1.56 -8.18
C ASN A 80 6.64 2.74 -7.90
N GLY A 81 6.26 3.65 -7.03
CA GLY A 81 7.12 4.72 -6.56
C GLY A 81 8.37 4.20 -5.85
N ALA A 82 8.22 3.24 -4.95
CA ALA A 82 9.34 2.61 -4.25
C ALA A 82 10.29 1.88 -5.20
N SER A 83 9.77 1.19 -6.20
CA SER A 83 10.57 0.52 -7.25
C SER A 83 11.38 1.51 -8.07
N ALA A 84 10.77 2.62 -8.48
CA ALA A 84 11.44 3.69 -9.23
C ALA A 84 12.59 4.30 -8.40
N LEU A 85 12.35 4.61 -7.14
CA LEU A 85 13.38 5.13 -6.23
C LEU A 85 14.49 4.13 -5.97
N THR A 86 14.18 2.85 -5.82
CA THR A 86 15.15 1.77 -5.64
C THR A 86 16.09 1.70 -6.83
N THR A 87 15.56 1.71 -8.04
CA THR A 87 16.35 1.70 -9.28
C THR A 87 17.25 2.93 -9.38
N THR A 88 16.71 4.12 -9.10
CA THR A 88 17.47 5.37 -9.12
C THR A 88 18.62 5.35 -8.12
N LEU A 89 18.37 4.91 -6.89
CA LEU A 89 19.40 4.77 -5.85
C LEU A 89 20.48 3.76 -6.24
N ALA A 90 20.10 2.61 -6.77
CA ALA A 90 21.05 1.58 -7.19
C ALA A 90 21.99 2.10 -8.29
N ILE A 91 21.47 2.81 -9.27
CA ILE A 91 22.26 3.42 -10.34
C ILE A 91 23.22 4.48 -9.80
N GLN A 92 22.77 5.33 -8.89
CA GLN A 92 23.59 6.37 -8.28
C GLN A 92 24.76 5.81 -7.44
N ILE A 93 24.47 4.79 -6.62
CA ILE A 93 25.46 4.19 -5.73
C ILE A 93 26.55 3.45 -6.52
N PHE A 94 26.16 2.71 -7.55
CA PHE A 94 27.06 1.86 -8.32
C PHE A 94 27.67 2.48 -9.58
N ARG A 95 27.38 3.76 -9.88
CA ARG A 95 28.02 4.61 -10.92
C ARG A 95 28.35 3.88 -12.23
N GLY A 96 27.34 3.19 -12.81
CA GLY A 96 27.52 2.54 -14.11
C GLY A 96 28.01 1.09 -14.06
N ASN A 97 28.25 0.53 -12.89
CA ASN A 97 28.44 -0.91 -12.75
C ASN A 97 27.08 -1.61 -12.74
N SER A 98 26.65 -2.09 -13.89
CA SER A 98 25.33 -2.73 -14.08
C SER A 98 25.14 -4.00 -13.22
N GLY A 99 26.19 -4.76 -12.97
CA GLY A 99 26.16 -5.93 -12.11
C GLY A 99 25.88 -5.57 -10.65
N GLY A 100 26.61 -4.57 -10.12
CA GLY A 100 26.40 -4.06 -8.77
C GLY A 100 25.02 -3.45 -8.55
N ALA A 101 24.54 -2.65 -9.50
CA ALA A 101 23.21 -2.06 -9.47
C ALA A 101 22.11 -3.12 -9.46
N GLY A 102 22.25 -4.20 -10.24
CA GLY A 102 21.32 -5.32 -10.25
C GLY A 102 21.24 -6.06 -8.91
N ILE A 103 22.38 -6.35 -8.31
CA ILE A 103 22.45 -6.99 -6.97
C ILE A 103 21.84 -6.08 -5.90
N ALA A 104 22.15 -4.79 -5.92
CA ALA A 104 21.58 -3.82 -4.98
C ALA A 104 20.06 -3.74 -5.10
N THR A 105 19.53 -3.73 -6.32
CA THR A 105 18.09 -3.74 -6.58
C THR A 105 17.41 -4.98 -5.97
N ILE A 106 18.01 -6.15 -6.14
CA ILE A 106 17.48 -7.40 -5.55
C ILE A 106 17.48 -7.33 -4.02
N VAL A 107 18.59 -6.90 -3.40
CA VAL A 107 18.70 -6.78 -1.95
C VAL A 107 17.67 -5.80 -1.38
N ILE A 108 17.55 -4.63 -1.98
CA ILE A 108 16.58 -3.61 -1.55
C ILE A 108 15.15 -4.11 -1.73
N THR A 109 14.86 -4.80 -2.83
CA THR A 109 13.54 -5.40 -3.08
C THR A 109 13.17 -6.41 -2.00
N VAL A 110 14.10 -7.29 -1.61
CA VAL A 110 13.89 -8.26 -0.51
C VAL A 110 13.60 -7.54 0.81
N ILE A 111 14.33 -6.49 1.12
CA ILE A 111 14.09 -5.66 2.32
C ILE A 111 12.70 -5.03 2.28
N ILE A 112 12.31 -4.45 1.15
CA ILE A 112 10.99 -3.86 0.96
C ILE A 112 9.87 -4.90 1.12
N LEU A 113 10.04 -6.10 0.56
CA LEU A 113 9.07 -7.18 0.73
C LEU A 113 8.90 -7.59 2.18
N ILE A 114 10.00 -7.74 2.92
CA ILE A 114 9.95 -8.15 4.33
C ILE A 114 9.25 -7.08 5.18
N PHE A 115 9.66 -5.82 5.07
CA PHE A 115 9.16 -4.73 5.91
C PHE A 115 7.88 -4.07 5.38
N GLY A 116 7.70 -4.03 4.07
CA GLY A 116 6.56 -3.37 3.42
C GLY A 116 5.36 -4.27 3.17
N GLU A 117 5.55 -5.57 3.05
CA GLU A 117 4.46 -6.50 2.72
C GLU A 117 4.33 -7.68 3.69
N ILE A 118 5.34 -8.51 3.82
CA ILE A 118 5.23 -9.80 4.54
C ILE A 118 4.96 -9.58 6.03
N THR A 119 5.79 -8.81 6.71
CA THR A 119 5.66 -8.55 8.15
C THR A 119 4.37 -7.81 8.49
N PRO A 120 3.99 -6.72 7.80
CA PRO A 120 2.72 -6.05 8.07
C PRO A 120 1.50 -6.93 7.86
N LYS A 121 1.47 -7.74 6.80
CA LYS A 121 0.39 -8.68 6.55
C LYS A 121 0.28 -9.76 7.62
N THR A 122 1.41 -10.29 8.06
CA THR A 122 1.45 -11.30 9.13
C THR A 122 0.93 -10.75 10.45
N ILE A 123 1.35 -9.56 10.83
CA ILE A 123 0.87 -8.88 12.05
C ILE A 123 -0.63 -8.58 11.94
N ALA A 124 -1.08 -8.08 10.81
CA ALA A 124 -2.47 -7.75 10.56
C ALA A 124 -3.37 -9.00 10.57
N ALA A 125 -2.91 -10.13 10.06
CA ALA A 125 -3.64 -11.40 10.13
C ALA A 125 -3.80 -11.90 11.57
N GLN A 126 -2.78 -11.74 12.41
CA GLN A 126 -2.81 -12.15 13.81
C GLN A 126 -3.62 -11.21 14.71
N LYS A 127 -3.63 -9.92 14.41
CA LYS A 127 -4.26 -8.87 15.22
C LYS A 127 -5.23 -8.02 14.39
N ALA A 128 -6.05 -8.68 13.59
CA ALA A 128 -6.94 -8.02 12.62
C ALA A 128 -7.84 -6.94 13.24
N GLU A 129 -8.44 -7.19 14.40
CA GLU A 129 -9.28 -6.22 15.09
C GLU A 129 -8.52 -4.93 15.43
N LYS A 130 -7.38 -5.06 16.09
CA LYS A 130 -6.59 -3.90 16.54
C LYS A 130 -6.07 -3.09 15.36
N VAL A 131 -5.57 -3.77 14.34
CA VAL A 131 -5.05 -3.12 13.13
C VAL A 131 -6.19 -2.45 12.36
N ALA A 132 -7.32 -3.13 12.16
CA ALA A 132 -8.48 -2.55 11.47
C ALA A 132 -8.98 -1.28 12.16
N LEU A 133 -9.12 -1.29 13.49
CA LEU A 133 -9.54 -0.10 14.25
C LEU A 133 -8.53 1.05 14.16
N ALA A 134 -7.23 0.73 14.11
CA ALA A 134 -6.18 1.74 14.01
C ALA A 134 -6.13 2.41 12.62
N VAL A 135 -6.35 1.65 11.55
CA VAL A 135 -6.17 2.13 10.17
C VAL A 135 -7.44 2.68 9.54
N VAL A 136 -8.62 2.37 10.07
CA VAL A 136 -9.90 2.62 9.39
C VAL A 136 -10.14 4.10 9.06
N LYS A 137 -9.73 5.02 9.90
CA LYS A 137 -9.90 6.46 9.65
C LYS A 137 -9.09 6.92 8.43
N ILE A 138 -7.83 6.50 8.37
CA ILE A 138 -6.93 6.86 7.26
C ILE A 138 -7.38 6.18 5.98
N ILE A 139 -7.78 4.92 6.05
CA ILE A 139 -8.34 4.19 4.90
C ILE A 139 -9.63 4.81 4.41
N SER A 140 -10.51 5.25 5.29
CA SER A 140 -11.73 5.98 4.94
C SER A 140 -11.42 7.26 4.14
N PHE A 141 -10.42 8.01 4.57
CA PHE A 141 -9.93 9.19 3.86
C PHE A 141 -9.34 8.80 2.49
N CYS A 142 -8.53 7.75 2.42
CA CYS A 142 -7.98 7.25 1.15
C CYS A 142 -9.06 6.80 0.17
N VAL A 143 -10.10 6.11 0.64
CA VAL A 143 -11.25 5.71 -0.18
C VAL A 143 -11.95 6.94 -0.76
N LEU A 144 -12.10 8.00 0.02
CA LEU A 144 -12.69 9.26 -0.44
C LEU A 144 -11.82 9.94 -1.51
N VAL A 145 -10.50 10.00 -1.29
CA VAL A 145 -9.54 10.63 -2.22
C VAL A 145 -9.45 9.84 -3.54
N PHE A 146 -9.41 8.52 -3.48
CA PHE A 146 -9.31 7.65 -4.65
C PHE A 146 -10.65 7.37 -5.34
N ARG A 147 -11.75 7.90 -4.81
CA ARG A 147 -13.10 7.71 -5.37
C ARG A 147 -13.19 7.97 -6.87
N PRO A 148 -12.70 9.11 -7.42
CA PRO A 148 -12.75 9.36 -8.86
C PRO A 148 -11.92 8.37 -9.66
N VAL A 149 -10.73 7.99 -9.17
CA VAL A 149 -9.85 7.02 -9.83
C VAL A 149 -10.51 5.65 -9.89
N VAL A 150 -11.05 5.18 -8.78
CA VAL A 150 -11.74 3.89 -8.67
C VAL A 150 -12.99 3.87 -9.55
N ALA A 151 -13.75 4.97 -9.63
CA ALA A 151 -14.91 5.08 -10.51
C ALA A 151 -14.53 4.90 -11.99
N VAL A 152 -13.46 5.55 -12.44
CA VAL A 152 -12.94 5.39 -13.81
C VAL A 152 -12.47 3.95 -14.07
N LEU A 153 -11.73 3.36 -13.15
CA LEU A 153 -11.27 1.98 -13.28
C LEU A 153 -12.42 0.99 -13.34
N ASN A 154 -13.45 1.17 -12.54
CA ASN A 154 -14.66 0.31 -12.56
C ASN A 154 -15.44 0.42 -13.88
N VAL A 155 -15.52 1.61 -14.44
CA VAL A 155 -16.16 1.81 -15.77
C VAL A 155 -15.35 1.07 -16.85
N VAL A 156 -14.03 1.22 -16.87
CA VAL A 156 -13.16 0.54 -17.82
C VAL A 156 -13.23 -0.98 -17.66
N THR A 157 -13.13 -1.45 -16.43
CA THR A 157 -13.20 -2.89 -16.11
C THR A 157 -14.55 -3.47 -16.48
N GLY A 158 -15.64 -2.77 -16.16
CA GLY A 158 -16.99 -3.19 -16.55
C GLY A 158 -17.18 -3.26 -18.06
N GLY A 159 -16.59 -2.33 -18.79
CA GLY A 159 -16.55 -2.36 -20.26
C GLY A 159 -15.80 -3.60 -20.79
N LEU A 160 -14.63 -3.88 -20.23
CA LEU A 160 -13.83 -5.07 -20.59
C LEU A 160 -14.54 -6.39 -20.29
N ILE A 161 -15.17 -6.50 -19.12
CA ILE A 161 -15.95 -7.69 -18.73
C ILE A 161 -17.10 -7.94 -19.71
N ARG A 162 -17.83 -6.89 -20.11
CA ARG A 162 -18.90 -6.99 -21.10
C ARG A 162 -18.37 -7.42 -22.48
N LEU A 163 -17.21 -6.88 -22.86
CA LEU A 163 -16.58 -7.20 -24.15
C LEU A 163 -16.10 -8.66 -24.21
N LEU A 164 -15.68 -9.20 -23.06
CA LEU A 164 -15.26 -10.59 -22.91
C LEU A 164 -16.45 -11.58 -22.75
N GLY A 165 -17.67 -11.07 -22.72
CA GLY A 165 -18.87 -11.91 -22.64
C GLY A 165 -19.13 -12.54 -21.27
N CYS A 166 -18.43 -12.07 -20.24
CA CYS A 166 -18.66 -12.47 -18.86
C CYS A 166 -19.76 -11.58 -18.26
N ASN A 167 -20.98 -12.10 -18.25
CA ASN A 167 -22.13 -11.44 -17.58
C ASN A 167 -22.36 -12.08 -16.21
#